data_b88360f9843d0ed4a5039f52551e37d9
#
_entry.id   b88360f9843d0ed4a5039f52551e37d9
#
_cell.length_a   1.000
_cell.length_b   1.000
_cell.length_c   1.000
_cell.angle_alpha   90.00
_cell.angle_beta   90.00
_cell.angle_gamma   90.00
#
_symmetry.space_group_name_H-M   'P 1'
#
loop_
_entity.id
_entity.type
_entity.pdbx_description
1 polymer ?
#
loop_
_entity_poly.entity_id
_entity_poly.type
_entity_poly.pdbx_seq_one_letter_code
_entity_poly.pdbx_strand_id
1 'polypeptide(L)'
;MKKIIFSFLLAAISFGVNAKTIDLSEKESANCYMVRSSGSYSFRADIKGNGVETLGHSAAIDLKTAKGLKVIWEDRDIINDSSLKLIGKKITFTTGSRHTSGNAVIGLFSDEICSEGNCIWSWHIWLTDAKDCTIGGFTFLDRNLGAFSTAFGANGENGCYWQWGRKDPFPADFNIGISSVPGKQSYAYATANPATFITRNGRWMDVDAHTAWRKDGKKTMYDPCPPGYRVPVYDDMLVIKASGVDTGFHKAGAIWYDLDPSGMKMIGRAGYYWTSQTTEGLVSRSNDFYVYEDRSGLKSHYYNATAMSIRPEKIR
;
A
#
# COMPACT_ATOMS: atom_id res chain seq x y z
N MET A 1 -52.46 33.76 -42.12
CA MET A 1 -52.38 33.09 -40.82
C MET A 1 -50.96 32.78 -40.48
N LYS A 2 -50.29 33.54 -39.58
CA LYS A 2 -48.92 33.35 -39.17
C LYS A 2 -48.94 32.38 -37.95
N LYS A 3 -48.28 31.22 -38.07
CA LYS A 3 -48.07 30.30 -36.97
C LYS A 3 -46.91 30.77 -36.10
N ILE A 4 -47.20 31.12 -34.85
CA ILE A 4 -46.22 31.45 -33.82
C ILE A 4 -45.79 30.10 -33.19
N ILE A 5 -44.53 29.72 -33.36
CA ILE A 5 -43.92 28.55 -32.72
C ILE A 5 -43.29 29.04 -31.40
N PHE A 6 -43.87 28.66 -30.27
CA PHE A 6 -43.24 28.84 -28.94
C PHE A 6 -42.22 27.73 -28.71
N SER A 7 -40.92 28.06 -28.76
CA SER A 7 -39.87 27.19 -28.26
C SER A 7 -39.78 27.29 -26.75
N PHE A 8 -40.18 26.24 -26.05
CA PHE A 8 -39.86 26.07 -24.63
C PHE A 8 -38.40 25.66 -24.48
N LEU A 9 -37.57 26.61 -23.99
CA LEU A 9 -36.22 26.33 -23.54
C LEU A 9 -36.30 25.69 -22.17
N LEU A 10 -36.16 24.35 -22.09
CA LEU A 10 -36.06 23.62 -20.83
C LEU A 10 -34.64 23.89 -20.27
N ALA A 11 -34.52 24.82 -19.32
CA ALA A 11 -33.31 24.98 -18.54
C ALA A 11 -33.18 23.76 -17.60
N ALA A 12 -32.30 22.84 -17.95
CA ALA A 12 -31.91 21.77 -17.04
C ALA A 12 -31.12 22.40 -15.88
N ILE A 13 -31.79 22.63 -14.75
CA ILE A 13 -31.13 22.98 -13.50
C ILE A 13 -30.45 21.68 -13.01
N SER A 14 -29.17 21.51 -13.31
CA SER A 14 -28.35 20.48 -12.68
C SER A 14 -28.15 20.88 -11.21
N PHE A 15 -28.94 20.29 -10.33
CA PHE A 15 -28.62 20.28 -8.90
C PHE A 15 -27.34 19.44 -8.75
N GLY A 16 -26.19 20.08 -8.80
CA GLY A 16 -24.93 19.50 -8.36
C GLY A 16 -25.07 19.20 -6.87
N VAL A 17 -25.39 17.95 -6.53
CA VAL A 17 -25.20 17.47 -5.17
C VAL A 17 -23.70 17.58 -4.94
N ASN A 18 -23.27 18.58 -4.17
CA ASN A 18 -21.91 18.68 -3.66
C ASN A 18 -21.71 17.47 -2.72
N ALA A 19 -21.30 16.34 -3.27
CA ALA A 19 -20.96 15.16 -2.49
C ALA A 19 -19.83 15.60 -1.52
N LYS A 20 -20.09 15.43 -0.22
CA LYS A 20 -19.13 15.79 0.84
C LYS A 20 -17.83 15.04 0.62
N THR A 21 -16.72 15.75 0.51
CA THR A 21 -15.38 15.15 0.45
C THR A 21 -15.06 14.49 1.79
N ILE A 22 -14.74 13.20 1.74
CA ILE A 22 -14.38 12.40 2.92
C ILE A 22 -12.89 12.57 3.17
N ASP A 23 -12.52 13.01 4.38
CA ASP A 23 -11.11 13.10 4.80
C ASP A 23 -10.65 11.73 5.34
N LEU A 24 -9.79 11.06 4.58
CA LEU A 24 -9.24 9.75 4.92
C LEU A 24 -8.20 9.81 6.04
N SER A 25 -7.64 10.99 6.29
CA SER A 25 -6.63 11.25 7.33
C SER A 25 -7.19 11.94 8.58
N GLU A 26 -8.52 12.03 8.72
CA GLU A 26 -9.16 12.73 9.86
C GLU A 26 -8.69 12.19 11.21
N LYS A 27 -8.55 10.87 11.34
CA LYS A 27 -8.13 10.22 12.60
C LYS A 27 -6.62 9.99 12.66
N GLU A 28 -6.02 9.59 11.55
CA GLU A 28 -4.61 9.25 11.45
C GLU A 28 -4.14 9.39 10.01
N SER A 29 -2.95 9.98 9.79
CA SER A 29 -2.27 9.93 8.50
C SER A 29 -1.59 8.56 8.31
N ALA A 30 -1.52 8.09 7.06
CA ALA A 30 -0.92 6.80 6.73
C ALA A 30 -0.34 6.78 5.31
N ASN A 31 0.35 5.69 4.95
CA ASN A 31 0.81 5.46 3.57
C ASN A 31 -0.24 4.75 2.71
N CYS A 32 -1.24 4.13 3.33
CA CYS A 32 -2.36 3.52 2.63
C CYS A 32 -3.68 4.08 3.16
N TYR A 33 -4.63 4.32 2.26
CA TYR A 33 -5.99 4.69 2.63
C TYR A 33 -6.99 3.77 1.96
N MET A 34 -7.89 3.22 2.77
CA MET A 34 -9.02 2.42 2.28
C MET A 34 -10.16 3.33 1.87
N VAL A 35 -10.62 3.22 0.62
CA VAL A 35 -11.84 3.83 0.12
C VAL A 35 -12.91 2.75 -0.11
N ARG A 36 -14.17 3.06 0.17
CA ARG A 36 -15.26 2.07 0.26
C ARG A 36 -16.22 2.10 -0.92
N SER A 37 -16.24 3.19 -1.65
CA SER A 37 -17.20 3.43 -2.73
C SER A 37 -16.69 4.49 -3.70
N SER A 38 -17.43 4.74 -4.77
CA SER A 38 -17.26 5.94 -5.57
C SER A 38 -17.55 7.19 -4.72
N GLY A 39 -16.77 8.27 -4.92
CA GLY A 39 -16.93 9.50 -4.17
C GLY A 39 -15.75 10.43 -4.26
N SER A 40 -15.83 11.52 -3.47
CA SER A 40 -14.74 12.50 -3.33
C SER A 40 -14.00 12.26 -2.02
N TYR A 41 -12.69 12.24 -2.10
CA TYR A 41 -11.80 11.93 -0.97
C TYR A 41 -10.68 12.94 -0.86
N SER A 42 -10.14 13.08 0.34
CA SER A 42 -8.94 13.85 0.61
C SER A 42 -8.08 13.17 1.69
N PHE A 43 -6.79 13.48 1.69
CA PHE A 43 -5.88 13.11 2.78
C PHE A 43 -4.74 14.11 2.91
N ARG A 44 -4.09 14.13 4.07
CA ARG A 44 -2.94 15.02 4.36
C ARG A 44 -1.73 14.65 3.51
N ALA A 45 -1.14 15.66 2.88
CA ALA A 45 0.06 15.55 2.06
C ALA A 45 1.30 16.22 2.68
N ASP A 46 1.14 16.91 3.82
CA ASP A 46 2.22 17.62 4.53
C ASP A 46 2.97 16.73 5.54
N ILE A 47 2.60 15.45 5.63
CA ILE A 47 3.19 14.49 6.57
C ILE A 47 3.39 13.12 5.91
N LYS A 48 4.52 12.47 6.19
CA LYS A 48 4.87 11.14 5.72
C LYS A 48 4.27 10.07 6.64
N GLY A 49 3.53 9.13 6.06
CA GLY A 49 2.89 8.06 6.79
C GLY A 49 2.10 8.57 7.99
N ASN A 50 2.30 7.97 9.16
CA ASN A 50 1.64 8.37 10.42
C ASN A 50 2.37 9.48 11.20
N GLY A 51 3.45 10.04 10.66
CA GLY A 51 4.21 11.11 11.30
C GLY A 51 5.25 10.65 12.33
N VAL A 52 5.36 9.36 12.62
CA VAL A 52 6.36 8.85 13.58
C VAL A 52 7.70 8.67 12.88
N GLU A 53 8.66 9.51 13.23
CA GLU A 53 9.99 9.55 12.62
C GLU A 53 10.83 8.31 12.96
N THR A 54 11.60 7.86 11.99
CA THR A 54 12.52 6.73 12.13
C THR A 54 13.71 6.89 11.18
N LEU A 55 14.78 6.14 11.42
CA LEU A 55 16.01 6.12 10.59
C LEU A 55 16.67 7.50 10.43
N GLY A 56 16.40 8.44 11.33
CA GLY A 56 16.90 9.83 11.22
C GLY A 56 16.18 10.67 10.15
N HIS A 57 15.08 10.18 9.59
CA HIS A 57 14.34 10.88 8.55
C HIS A 57 13.18 11.68 9.14
N SER A 58 13.00 12.93 8.68
CA SER A 58 11.87 13.77 9.07
C SER A 58 10.58 13.30 8.40
N ALA A 59 9.50 13.32 9.18
CA ALA A 59 8.16 13.01 8.72
C ALA A 59 7.47 14.20 8.02
N ALA A 60 7.99 15.41 8.13
CA ALA A 60 7.44 16.58 7.46
C ALA A 60 7.67 16.54 5.93
N ILE A 61 6.69 17.00 5.16
CA ILE A 61 6.82 17.25 3.72
C ILE A 61 6.71 18.76 3.50
N ASP A 62 7.75 19.36 2.92
CA ASP A 62 7.69 20.76 2.48
C ASP A 62 6.91 20.86 1.16
N LEU A 63 5.64 21.19 1.28
CA LEU A 63 4.75 21.33 0.13
C LEU A 63 5.14 22.48 -0.83
N LYS A 64 6.03 23.39 -0.44
CA LYS A 64 6.54 24.44 -1.34
C LYS A 64 7.43 23.85 -2.45
N THR A 65 7.99 22.67 -2.23
CA THR A 65 8.78 21.94 -3.23
C THR A 65 7.93 21.15 -4.20
N ALA A 66 6.65 20.94 -3.90
CA ALA A 66 5.73 20.15 -4.71
C ALA A 66 5.29 20.94 -5.97
N LYS A 67 5.45 20.32 -7.15
CA LYS A 67 5.09 20.91 -8.44
C LYS A 67 4.20 20.01 -9.28
N GLY A 68 4.27 18.69 -9.07
CA GLY A 68 3.52 17.71 -9.83
C GLY A 68 2.79 16.69 -8.95
N LEU A 69 1.71 16.15 -9.48
CA LEU A 69 0.88 15.14 -8.83
C LEU A 69 0.32 14.21 -9.91
N LYS A 70 0.53 12.90 -9.76
CA LYS A 70 -0.02 11.91 -10.71
C LYS A 70 -0.33 10.58 -10.04
N VAL A 71 -1.15 9.76 -10.70
CA VAL A 71 -1.22 8.31 -10.44
C VAL A 71 0.04 7.67 -11.04
N ILE A 72 0.86 7.04 -10.19
CA ILE A 72 2.10 6.38 -10.61
C ILE A 72 1.76 5.06 -11.31
N TRP A 73 0.88 4.28 -10.70
CA TRP A 73 0.29 3.09 -11.28
C TRP A 73 -1.07 2.80 -10.62
N GLU A 74 -1.91 2.09 -11.33
CA GLU A 74 -3.13 1.48 -10.82
C GLU A 74 -3.39 0.16 -11.54
N ASP A 75 -4.00 -0.80 -10.84
CA ASP A 75 -4.33 -2.12 -11.40
C ASP A 75 -5.74 -2.16 -12.01
N ARG A 76 -6.54 -1.16 -11.69
CA ARG A 76 -7.84 -0.87 -12.27
C ARG A 76 -8.03 0.63 -12.29
N ASP A 77 -8.76 1.13 -13.24
CA ASP A 77 -9.07 2.56 -13.42
C ASP A 77 -10.02 3.03 -12.28
N ILE A 78 -9.43 3.19 -11.07
CA ILE A 78 -10.18 3.59 -9.87
C ILE A 78 -10.09 5.08 -9.55
N ILE A 79 -9.05 5.77 -10.00
CA ILE A 79 -8.86 7.21 -9.78
C ILE A 79 -9.27 7.98 -11.04
N ASN A 80 -10.02 9.05 -10.86
CA ASN A 80 -10.22 10.01 -11.93
C ASN A 80 -9.05 11.00 -11.93
N ASP A 81 -8.07 10.81 -12.81
CA ASP A 81 -6.84 11.62 -12.89
C ASP A 81 -7.11 13.14 -12.95
N SER A 82 -8.13 13.56 -13.71
CA SER A 82 -8.47 14.98 -13.84
C SER A 82 -8.97 15.62 -12.54
N SER A 83 -9.37 14.80 -11.56
CA SER A 83 -9.82 15.25 -10.24
C SER A 83 -8.68 15.43 -9.23
N LEU A 84 -7.48 14.91 -9.56
CA LEU A 84 -6.34 14.88 -8.66
C LEU A 84 -5.78 16.30 -8.45
N LYS A 85 -5.81 16.81 -7.21
CA LYS A 85 -5.38 18.19 -6.87
C LYS A 85 -4.72 18.24 -5.51
N LEU A 86 -3.72 19.10 -5.39
CA LEU A 86 -3.16 19.53 -4.10
C LEU A 86 -3.87 20.84 -3.70
N ILE A 87 -4.66 20.80 -2.62
CA ILE A 87 -5.40 21.96 -2.10
C ILE A 87 -4.99 22.21 -0.66
N GLY A 88 -4.26 23.30 -0.43
CA GLY A 88 -3.68 23.59 0.87
C GLY A 88 -2.70 22.48 1.28
N LYS A 89 -3.02 21.75 2.34
CA LYS A 89 -2.21 20.65 2.86
C LYS A 89 -2.74 19.26 2.48
N LYS A 90 -3.72 19.15 1.60
CA LYS A 90 -4.39 17.90 1.27
C LYS A 90 -4.34 17.61 -0.22
N ILE A 91 -4.13 16.36 -0.55
CA ILE A 91 -4.44 15.81 -1.87
C ILE A 91 -5.93 15.47 -1.87
N THR A 92 -6.62 15.88 -2.93
CA THR A 92 -8.02 15.55 -3.19
C THR A 92 -8.13 14.76 -4.48
N PHE A 93 -9.07 13.82 -4.53
CA PHE A 93 -9.34 13.02 -5.71
C PHE A 93 -10.76 12.47 -5.69
N THR A 94 -11.23 11.97 -6.83
CA THR A 94 -12.49 11.24 -6.92
C THR A 94 -12.24 9.83 -7.45
N THR A 95 -13.06 8.89 -6.96
CA THR A 95 -13.11 7.51 -7.48
C THR A 95 -14.36 7.34 -8.32
N GLY A 96 -14.23 6.61 -9.42
CA GLY A 96 -15.36 6.23 -10.27
C GLY A 96 -16.21 5.11 -9.68
N SER A 97 -17.38 4.86 -10.29
CA SER A 97 -18.29 3.76 -9.91
C SER A 97 -18.07 2.49 -10.73
N ARG A 98 -17.10 2.50 -11.66
CA ARG A 98 -16.83 1.40 -12.58
C ARG A 98 -16.32 0.14 -11.89
N HIS A 99 -15.53 0.33 -10.83
CA HIS A 99 -14.95 -0.76 -10.06
C HIS A 99 -15.35 -0.66 -8.58
N THR A 100 -15.46 -1.81 -7.92
CA THR A 100 -15.74 -1.95 -6.49
C THR A 100 -14.50 -2.34 -5.70
N SER A 101 -13.39 -2.59 -6.39
CA SER A 101 -12.09 -2.95 -5.82
C SER A 101 -10.97 -2.57 -6.77
N GLY A 102 -9.81 -2.21 -6.24
CA GLY A 102 -8.62 -1.85 -7.00
C GLY A 102 -7.57 -1.19 -6.13
N ASN A 103 -6.39 -1.03 -6.71
CA ASN A 103 -5.26 -0.35 -6.08
C ASN A 103 -4.74 0.75 -7.01
N ALA A 104 -4.36 1.86 -6.44
CA ALA A 104 -3.64 2.93 -7.12
C ALA A 104 -2.54 3.50 -6.22
N VAL A 105 -1.46 3.99 -6.78
CA VAL A 105 -0.44 4.74 -6.06
C VAL A 105 -0.41 6.16 -6.59
N ILE A 106 -0.71 7.13 -5.73
CA ILE A 106 -0.62 8.55 -6.02
C ILE A 106 0.73 9.06 -5.56
N GLY A 107 1.45 9.79 -6.42
CA GLY A 107 2.72 10.42 -6.10
C GLY A 107 2.68 11.93 -6.15
N LEU A 108 3.37 12.58 -5.22
CA LEU A 108 3.66 14.02 -5.18
C LEU A 108 5.10 14.22 -5.64
N PHE A 109 5.34 15.13 -6.58
CA PHE A 109 6.63 15.29 -7.26
C PHE A 109 7.19 16.71 -7.13
N SER A 110 8.52 16.82 -7.18
CA SER A 110 9.25 18.10 -7.15
C SER A 110 9.36 18.76 -8.53
N ASP A 111 8.88 18.10 -9.59
CA ASP A 111 8.80 18.63 -10.95
C ASP A 111 7.39 18.51 -11.53
N GLU A 112 7.08 19.34 -12.53
CA GLU A 112 5.73 19.40 -13.13
C GLU A 112 5.39 18.20 -14.01
N ILE A 113 6.41 17.58 -14.61
CA ILE A 113 6.24 16.41 -15.49
C ILE A 113 6.26 15.08 -14.74
N CYS A 114 6.40 15.12 -13.41
CA CYS A 114 6.41 13.96 -12.53
C CYS A 114 7.39 12.86 -12.97
N SER A 115 8.64 13.25 -13.16
CA SER A 115 9.72 12.35 -13.62
C SER A 115 10.06 11.30 -12.56
N GLU A 116 10.55 10.14 -13.02
CA GLU A 116 11.19 9.17 -12.14
C GLU A 116 12.37 9.83 -11.38
N GLY A 117 12.56 9.44 -10.11
CA GLY A 117 13.58 10.03 -9.26
C GLY A 117 13.20 11.34 -8.59
N ASN A 118 12.07 11.94 -8.92
CA ASN A 118 11.60 13.21 -8.37
C ASN A 118 10.35 13.09 -7.47
N CYS A 119 9.92 11.87 -7.13
CA CYS A 119 8.81 11.67 -6.20
C CYS A 119 9.24 12.08 -4.78
N ILE A 120 8.51 13.04 -4.20
CA ILE A 120 8.70 13.50 -2.82
C ILE A 120 8.12 12.48 -1.84
N TRP A 121 6.93 12.00 -2.10
CA TRP A 121 6.23 10.96 -1.35
C TRP A 121 5.10 10.37 -2.19
N SER A 122 4.65 9.15 -1.84
CA SER A 122 3.57 8.43 -2.51
C SER A 122 2.65 7.76 -1.49
N TRP A 123 1.40 7.56 -1.89
CA TRP A 123 0.35 6.96 -1.06
C TRP A 123 -0.39 5.89 -1.86
N HIS A 124 -0.67 4.78 -1.22
CA HIS A 124 -1.48 3.69 -1.75
C HIS A 124 -2.96 3.97 -1.47
N ILE A 125 -3.78 4.00 -2.50
CA ILE A 125 -5.24 4.05 -2.40
C ILE A 125 -5.78 2.66 -2.70
N TRP A 126 -6.51 2.11 -1.75
CA TRP A 126 -7.07 0.78 -1.85
C TRP A 126 -8.59 0.84 -1.81
N LEU A 127 -9.23 0.68 -2.97
CA LEU A 127 -10.68 0.56 -3.08
C LEU A 127 -11.08 -0.86 -2.68
N THR A 128 -11.80 -1.00 -1.55
CA THR A 128 -12.03 -2.29 -0.93
C THR A 128 -13.19 -2.25 0.05
N ASP A 129 -13.84 -3.41 0.25
CA ASP A 129 -14.79 -3.67 1.32
C ASP A 129 -14.18 -4.45 2.51
N ALA A 130 -12.84 -4.50 2.60
CA ALA A 130 -12.12 -5.20 3.67
C ALA A 130 -12.61 -4.79 5.06
N LYS A 131 -12.74 -5.75 5.94
CA LYS A 131 -13.28 -5.59 7.31
C LYS A 131 -12.44 -6.35 8.33
N ASP A 132 -12.68 -6.09 9.60
CA ASP A 132 -12.01 -6.81 10.68
C ASP A 132 -12.39 -8.30 10.69
N CYS A 133 -11.41 -9.15 10.99
CA CYS A 133 -11.58 -10.54 11.36
C CYS A 133 -10.66 -10.89 12.54
N THR A 134 -11.05 -11.90 13.32
CA THR A 134 -10.27 -12.37 14.47
C THR A 134 -9.57 -13.68 14.12
N ILE A 135 -8.26 -13.74 14.31
CA ILE A 135 -7.42 -14.93 14.11
C ILE A 135 -6.56 -15.08 15.37
N GLY A 136 -6.65 -16.21 16.06
CA GLY A 136 -5.85 -16.51 17.25
C GLY A 136 -5.96 -15.47 18.38
N GLY A 137 -7.10 -14.78 18.50
CA GLY A 137 -7.31 -13.74 19.51
C GLY A 137 -6.83 -12.34 19.12
N PHE A 138 -6.27 -12.19 17.93
CA PHE A 138 -5.84 -10.90 17.36
C PHE A 138 -6.80 -10.47 16.25
N THR A 139 -6.92 -9.16 16.06
CA THR A 139 -7.75 -8.60 14.99
C THR A 139 -6.89 -8.22 13.79
N PHE A 140 -7.26 -8.73 12.62
CA PHE A 140 -6.65 -8.42 11.33
C PHE A 140 -7.70 -7.87 10.36
N LEU A 141 -7.26 -7.35 9.22
CA LEU A 141 -8.17 -7.27 8.07
C LEU A 141 -8.42 -8.69 7.52
N ASP A 142 -9.59 -8.93 6.97
CA ASP A 142 -10.03 -10.24 6.45
C ASP A 142 -9.27 -10.71 5.19
N ARG A 143 -8.39 -9.87 4.65
CA ARG A 143 -7.60 -10.13 3.44
C ARG A 143 -6.23 -9.46 3.47
N ASN A 144 -5.35 -9.86 2.56
CA ASN A 144 -4.04 -9.22 2.37
C ASN A 144 -4.23 -7.76 1.95
N LEU A 145 -3.28 -6.91 2.33
CA LEU A 145 -3.25 -5.51 1.91
C LEU A 145 -3.24 -5.45 0.36
N GLY A 146 -4.14 -4.65 -0.21
CA GLY A 146 -4.34 -4.57 -1.66
C GLY A 146 -5.16 -5.70 -2.30
N ALA A 147 -5.64 -6.69 -1.56
CA ALA A 147 -6.46 -7.76 -2.12
C ALA A 147 -7.90 -7.32 -2.42
N PHE A 148 -8.46 -7.86 -3.51
CA PHE A 148 -9.83 -7.57 -3.94
C PHE A 148 -10.86 -8.54 -3.36
N SER A 149 -10.42 -9.74 -2.96
CA SER A 149 -11.27 -10.85 -2.56
C SER A 149 -10.71 -11.56 -1.34
N THR A 150 -11.59 -12.19 -0.58
CA THR A 150 -11.27 -13.16 0.48
C THR A 150 -11.41 -14.60 0.02
N ALA A 151 -11.90 -14.83 -1.21
CA ALA A 151 -12.14 -16.18 -1.72
C ALA A 151 -10.82 -16.79 -2.21
N PHE A 152 -10.46 -17.97 -1.67
CA PHE A 152 -9.28 -18.72 -2.11
C PHE A 152 -9.38 -19.12 -3.59
N GLY A 153 -8.31 -18.98 -4.35
CA GLY A 153 -8.25 -19.28 -5.77
C GLY A 153 -8.96 -18.25 -6.67
N ALA A 154 -9.45 -17.15 -6.11
CA ALA A 154 -10.08 -16.09 -6.87
C ALA A 154 -9.03 -15.09 -7.39
N ASN A 155 -9.26 -14.53 -8.58
CA ASN A 155 -8.45 -13.43 -9.08
C ASN A 155 -8.47 -12.25 -8.10
N GLY A 156 -7.29 -11.75 -7.72
CA GLY A 156 -7.14 -10.61 -6.82
C GLY A 156 -7.13 -10.94 -5.33
N GLU A 157 -7.09 -12.21 -4.93
CA GLU A 157 -6.94 -12.60 -3.52
C GLU A 157 -5.54 -12.34 -2.97
N ASN A 158 -4.53 -12.30 -3.83
CA ASN A 158 -3.13 -12.18 -3.42
C ASN A 158 -2.81 -10.83 -2.78
N GLY A 159 -3.41 -9.74 -3.26
CA GLY A 159 -3.07 -8.39 -2.86
C GLY A 159 -1.76 -7.90 -3.46
N CYS A 160 -1.20 -6.86 -2.86
CA CYS A 160 0.09 -6.31 -3.25
C CYS A 160 1.23 -6.93 -2.43
N TYR A 161 2.47 -6.61 -2.83
CA TYR A 161 3.69 -7.11 -2.21
C TYR A 161 4.62 -5.97 -1.81
N TRP A 162 5.38 -6.14 -0.75
CA TRP A 162 6.32 -5.14 -0.23
C TRP A 162 7.69 -5.73 -0.01
N GLN A 163 8.74 -5.05 -0.47
CA GLN A 163 10.08 -5.30 0.04
C GLN A 163 10.13 -4.83 1.49
N TRP A 164 10.77 -5.61 2.36
CA TRP A 164 10.76 -5.31 3.79
C TRP A 164 11.28 -3.91 4.10
N GLY A 165 10.56 -3.16 4.91
CA GLY A 165 10.91 -1.78 5.28
C GLY A 165 10.42 -0.69 4.31
N ARG A 166 9.90 -1.04 3.12
CA ARG A 166 9.31 -0.08 2.18
C ARG A 166 7.85 0.20 2.47
N LYS A 167 7.43 1.43 2.17
CA LYS A 167 6.03 1.86 2.24
C LYS A 167 5.24 1.59 0.95
N ASP A 168 5.94 1.47 -0.19
CA ASP A 168 5.32 1.40 -1.50
C ASP A 168 5.02 -0.04 -1.91
N PRO A 169 3.79 -0.30 -2.40
CA PRO A 169 3.38 -1.60 -2.87
C PRO A 169 3.87 -1.88 -4.29
N PHE A 170 4.10 -3.16 -4.57
CA PHE A 170 4.21 -3.71 -5.91
C PHE A 170 2.91 -4.45 -6.25
N PRO A 171 2.30 -4.22 -7.43
CA PRO A 171 1.09 -4.92 -7.83
C PRO A 171 1.35 -6.42 -8.04
N ALA A 172 0.28 -7.21 -7.93
CA ALA A 172 0.35 -8.63 -8.26
C ALA A 172 0.54 -8.89 -9.76
N ASP A 173 0.16 -7.95 -10.60
CA ASP A 173 0.35 -8.02 -12.05
C ASP A 173 1.59 -7.20 -12.46
N PHE A 174 2.65 -7.89 -12.87
CA PHE A 174 3.90 -7.27 -13.33
C PHE A 174 3.82 -6.54 -14.67
N ASN A 175 2.72 -6.69 -15.42
CA ASN A 175 2.50 -5.90 -16.63
C ASN A 175 2.17 -4.43 -16.31
N ILE A 176 1.94 -4.12 -15.03
CA ILE A 176 1.71 -2.76 -14.56
C ILE A 176 3.07 -2.13 -14.22
N GLY A 177 3.73 -1.54 -15.21
CA GLY A 177 4.79 -0.52 -15.10
C GLY A 177 5.79 -0.57 -13.94
N ILE A 178 6.29 -1.77 -13.56
CA ILE A 178 7.36 -1.90 -12.58
C ILE A 178 8.71 -1.87 -13.29
N SER A 179 9.57 -0.94 -12.90
CA SER A 179 10.99 -0.96 -13.25
C SER A 179 11.81 -1.74 -12.21
N SER A 180 13.06 -2.05 -12.53
CA SER A 180 13.96 -2.67 -11.57
C SER A 180 15.37 -2.08 -11.64
N VAL A 181 16.06 -2.10 -10.49
CA VAL A 181 17.45 -1.68 -10.36
C VAL A 181 18.23 -2.67 -9.51
N PRO A 182 19.45 -3.06 -9.92
CA PRO A 182 20.27 -3.96 -9.11
C PRO A 182 20.99 -3.23 -7.97
N GLY A 183 21.40 -4.00 -6.96
CA GLY A 183 22.27 -3.54 -5.89
C GLY A 183 21.54 -2.92 -4.70
N LYS A 184 22.29 -2.32 -3.78
CA LYS A 184 21.72 -1.60 -2.64
C LYS A 184 21.35 -0.18 -3.04
N GLN A 185 20.24 0.30 -2.48
CA GLN A 185 19.76 1.67 -2.67
C GLN A 185 19.46 2.33 -1.32
N SER A 186 19.48 3.67 -1.30
CA SER A 186 19.07 4.42 -0.12
C SER A 186 17.55 4.48 0.03
N TYR A 187 17.06 4.81 1.22
CA TYR A 187 15.64 5.13 1.44
C TYR A 187 15.18 6.35 0.62
N ALA A 188 16.07 7.32 0.42
CA ALA A 188 15.79 8.47 -0.46
C ALA A 188 15.54 8.02 -1.90
N TYR A 189 16.39 7.14 -2.43
CA TYR A 189 16.20 6.56 -3.76
C TYR A 189 14.88 5.80 -3.85
N ALA A 190 14.60 4.89 -2.90
CA ALA A 190 13.38 4.09 -2.90
C ALA A 190 12.10 4.96 -2.80
N THR A 191 12.16 6.06 -2.04
CA THR A 191 11.06 7.05 -1.94
C THR A 191 10.85 7.79 -3.25
N ALA A 192 11.95 8.20 -3.90
CA ALA A 192 11.90 8.94 -5.16
C ALA A 192 11.49 8.04 -6.36
N ASN A 193 11.59 6.71 -6.20
CA ASN A 193 11.29 5.70 -7.24
C ASN A 193 10.33 4.63 -6.67
N PRO A 194 9.09 4.97 -6.34
CA PRO A 194 8.18 4.07 -5.62
C PRO A 194 7.79 2.82 -6.42
N ALA A 195 7.79 2.87 -7.77
CA ALA A 195 7.49 1.73 -8.64
C ALA A 195 8.73 0.93 -9.07
N THR A 196 9.93 1.24 -8.52
CA THR A 196 11.17 0.52 -8.88
C THR A 196 11.47 -0.58 -7.88
N PHE A 197 11.51 -1.83 -8.34
CA PHE A 197 11.92 -2.99 -7.55
C PHE A 197 13.45 -3.02 -7.42
N ILE A 198 13.97 -3.20 -6.21
CA ILE A 198 15.42 -3.22 -5.97
C ILE A 198 15.88 -4.67 -5.88
N THR A 199 16.56 -5.18 -6.93
CA THR A 199 16.97 -6.58 -7.01
C THR A 199 18.31 -6.79 -6.30
N ARG A 200 18.32 -7.73 -5.33
CA ARG A 200 19.54 -8.10 -4.62
C ARG A 200 19.38 -9.41 -3.82
N ASN A 201 20.41 -10.22 -3.85
CA ASN A 201 20.58 -11.30 -2.89
C ASN A 201 20.99 -10.73 -1.52
N GLY A 202 19.99 -10.44 -0.65
CA GLY A 202 20.20 -9.85 0.67
C GLY A 202 19.25 -8.70 0.98
N ARG A 203 19.77 -7.62 1.59
CA ARG A 203 18.98 -6.42 1.86
C ARG A 203 19.05 -5.45 0.67
N TRP A 204 17.94 -4.84 0.33
CA TRP A 204 17.87 -3.81 -0.71
C TRP A 204 18.40 -2.45 -0.25
N MET A 205 18.31 -2.14 1.07
CA MET A 205 18.72 -0.86 1.65
C MET A 205 20.21 -0.85 1.99
N ASP A 206 20.82 0.33 1.92
CA ASP A 206 22.23 0.59 2.24
C ASP A 206 22.49 0.74 3.74
N VAL A 207 21.45 0.99 4.54
CA VAL A 207 21.52 1.17 5.99
C VAL A 207 20.89 0.00 6.75
N ASP A 208 21.19 -0.11 8.03
CA ASP A 208 20.42 -0.97 8.93
C ASP A 208 19.07 -0.31 9.22
N ALA A 209 18.00 -0.98 8.83
CA ALA A 209 16.66 -0.43 8.86
C ALA A 209 15.70 -1.17 9.81
N HIS A 210 16.23 -1.83 10.86
CA HIS A 210 15.42 -2.62 11.80
C HIS A 210 14.23 -1.87 12.42
N THR A 211 14.26 -0.54 12.43
CA THR A 211 13.14 0.30 12.92
C THR A 211 12.26 0.86 11.81
N ALA A 212 12.41 0.41 10.55
CA ALA A 212 11.70 1.01 9.42
C ALA A 212 10.17 1.00 9.60
N TRP A 213 9.57 -0.13 9.92
CA TRP A 213 8.13 -0.24 10.10
C TRP A 213 7.66 -0.07 11.53
N ARG A 214 8.55 -0.35 12.52
CA ARG A 214 8.21 -0.29 13.94
C ARG A 214 9.39 0.20 14.77
N LYS A 215 9.17 1.21 15.60
CA LYS A 215 10.13 1.77 16.52
C LYS A 215 9.49 1.95 17.90
N ASP A 216 10.16 1.49 18.97
CA ASP A 216 9.68 1.62 20.35
C ASP A 216 8.22 1.15 20.53
N GLY A 217 7.87 0.03 19.88
CA GLY A 217 6.53 -0.53 19.92
C GLY A 217 5.50 0.15 19.01
N LYS A 218 5.82 1.27 18.37
CA LYS A 218 4.92 2.08 17.56
C LYS A 218 5.16 1.88 16.07
N LYS A 219 4.09 1.91 15.29
CA LYS A 219 4.09 2.05 13.83
C LYS A 219 4.84 3.33 13.45
N THR A 220 5.63 3.31 12.36
CA THR A 220 6.41 4.44 11.90
C THR A 220 5.88 5.01 10.57
N MET A 221 6.51 6.11 10.11
CA MET A 221 6.16 6.74 8.84
C MET A 221 6.40 5.86 7.61
N TYR A 222 7.13 4.75 7.69
CA TYR A 222 7.33 3.80 6.58
C TYR A 222 6.40 2.59 6.63
N ASP A 223 5.60 2.40 7.67
CA ASP A 223 4.62 1.30 7.72
C ASP A 223 3.56 1.48 6.61
N PRO A 224 3.32 0.48 5.76
CA PRO A 224 2.43 0.60 4.61
C PRO A 224 0.94 0.44 4.93
N CYS A 225 0.57 0.10 6.17
CA CYS A 225 -0.80 -0.22 6.52
C CYS A 225 -1.69 1.02 6.69
N PRO A 226 -3.00 0.88 6.49
CA PRO A 226 -3.96 1.97 6.66
C PRO A 226 -4.09 2.45 8.11
N PRO A 227 -4.80 3.58 8.35
CA PRO A 227 -5.07 4.06 9.70
C PRO A 227 -5.66 3.00 10.61
N GLY A 228 -5.17 2.91 11.86
CA GLY A 228 -5.60 1.92 12.85
C GLY A 228 -5.02 0.52 12.66
N TYR A 229 -4.21 0.29 11.62
CA TYR A 229 -3.54 -0.99 11.35
C TYR A 229 -2.03 -0.81 11.20
N ARG A 230 -1.30 -1.91 11.37
CA ARG A 230 0.16 -1.99 11.26
C ARG A 230 0.57 -3.27 10.54
N VAL A 231 1.83 -3.34 10.12
CA VAL A 231 2.46 -4.62 9.77
C VAL A 231 2.48 -5.50 11.01
N PRO A 232 2.09 -6.80 10.92
CA PRO A 232 1.99 -7.69 12.07
C PRO A 232 3.25 -7.74 12.91
N VAL A 233 3.06 -7.88 14.21
CA VAL A 233 4.17 -8.08 15.16
C VAL A 233 4.56 -9.55 15.19
N TYR A 234 5.85 -9.86 15.17
CA TYR A 234 6.35 -11.22 15.19
C TYR A 234 5.84 -12.05 16.39
N ASP A 235 5.81 -11.43 17.56
CA ASP A 235 5.36 -12.11 18.79
C ASP A 235 3.88 -12.47 18.73
N ASP A 236 3.05 -11.64 18.11
CA ASP A 236 1.62 -11.91 17.91
C ASP A 236 1.43 -13.10 16.93
N MET A 237 2.27 -13.18 15.89
CA MET A 237 2.28 -14.29 14.94
C MET A 237 2.79 -15.60 15.57
N LEU A 238 3.68 -15.54 16.59
CA LEU A 238 4.08 -16.71 17.39
C LEU A 238 2.89 -17.31 18.15
N VAL A 239 2.07 -16.47 18.75
CA VAL A 239 0.86 -16.92 19.48
C VAL A 239 -0.13 -17.55 18.52
N ILE A 240 -0.35 -16.94 17.35
CA ILE A 240 -1.23 -17.50 16.30
C ILE A 240 -0.76 -18.88 15.88
N LYS A 241 0.53 -19.04 15.59
CA LYS A 241 1.12 -20.34 15.26
C LYS A 241 0.92 -21.37 16.37
N ALA A 242 1.17 -20.98 17.62
CA ALA A 242 1.03 -21.85 18.77
C ALA A 242 -0.41 -22.33 18.99
N SER A 243 -1.40 -21.52 18.61
CA SER A 243 -2.82 -21.86 18.67
C SER A 243 -3.27 -22.85 17.57
N GLY A 244 -2.42 -23.11 16.57
CA GLY A 244 -2.76 -23.96 15.42
C GLY A 244 -3.76 -23.32 14.45
N VAL A 245 -4.06 -22.02 14.59
CA VAL A 245 -4.99 -21.28 13.74
C VAL A 245 -4.20 -20.53 12.68
N ASP A 246 -4.27 -21.00 11.44
CA ASP A 246 -3.67 -20.34 10.28
C ASP A 246 -4.69 -20.11 9.15
N THR A 247 -5.96 -20.35 9.44
CA THR A 247 -7.05 -20.18 8.49
C THR A 247 -7.26 -18.73 8.14
N GLY A 248 -7.36 -18.42 6.85
CA GLY A 248 -7.56 -17.06 6.34
C GLY A 248 -6.30 -16.36 5.82
N PHE A 249 -5.14 -17.01 5.90
CA PHE A 249 -3.93 -16.56 5.21
C PHE A 249 -3.85 -17.19 3.82
N HIS A 250 -3.84 -16.35 2.78
CA HIS A 250 -3.85 -16.80 1.38
C HIS A 250 -2.47 -17.29 0.93
N LYS A 251 -2.45 -18.26 0.02
CA LYS A 251 -1.21 -18.74 -0.59
C LYS A 251 -0.77 -17.83 -1.75
N ALA A 252 -0.50 -16.59 -1.43
CA ALA A 252 -0.21 -15.50 -2.38
C ALA A 252 1.19 -15.56 -3.00
N GLY A 253 2.06 -16.51 -2.60
CA GLY A 253 3.43 -16.55 -3.08
C GLY A 253 4.28 -15.39 -2.59
N ALA A 254 5.33 -15.06 -3.33
CA ALA A 254 6.21 -13.91 -3.12
C ALA A 254 6.88 -13.51 -4.43
N ILE A 255 7.35 -12.27 -4.52
CA ILE A 255 8.25 -11.79 -5.55
C ILE A 255 9.67 -11.93 -5.03
N TRP A 256 10.45 -12.85 -5.61
CA TRP A 256 11.80 -13.07 -5.15
C TRP A 256 12.73 -11.89 -5.44
N TYR A 257 13.77 -11.77 -4.65
CA TYR A 257 14.76 -10.70 -4.65
C TYR A 257 15.52 -10.50 -5.99
N ASP A 258 15.51 -11.48 -6.86
CA ASP A 258 16.15 -11.49 -8.18
C ASP A 258 15.19 -11.09 -9.31
N LEU A 259 13.91 -10.84 -8.97
CA LEU A 259 12.87 -10.51 -9.92
C LEU A 259 12.88 -11.43 -11.18
N ASP A 260 13.19 -12.71 -10.97
CA ASP A 260 13.07 -13.71 -12.01
C ASP A 260 11.71 -13.53 -12.73
N PRO A 261 11.64 -13.54 -14.08
CA PRO A 261 10.39 -13.37 -14.84
C PRO A 261 9.30 -14.37 -14.48
N SER A 262 9.66 -15.50 -13.88
CA SER A 262 8.75 -16.40 -13.15
C SER A 262 8.45 -15.92 -11.72
N GLY A 263 8.74 -14.66 -11.40
CA GLY A 263 8.96 -14.06 -10.08
C GLY A 263 7.84 -14.14 -9.04
N MET A 264 6.62 -14.43 -9.46
CA MET A 264 5.51 -14.76 -8.57
C MET A 264 5.53 -16.26 -8.25
N LYS A 265 6.59 -16.69 -7.53
CA LYS A 265 6.75 -18.10 -7.18
C LYS A 265 5.82 -18.50 -6.05
N MET A 266 5.31 -19.72 -6.14
CA MET A 266 4.52 -20.38 -5.09
C MET A 266 3.08 -19.88 -4.92
N ILE A 267 2.53 -19.07 -5.84
CA ILE A 267 1.09 -18.74 -5.82
C ILE A 267 0.26 -20.03 -5.83
N GLY A 268 -0.74 -20.10 -4.96
CA GLY A 268 -1.58 -21.28 -4.75
C GLY A 268 -0.91 -22.40 -3.94
N ARG A 269 0.41 -22.33 -3.69
CA ARG A 269 1.19 -23.36 -2.95
C ARG A 269 1.66 -22.88 -1.59
N ALA A 270 2.07 -21.61 -1.50
CA ALA A 270 2.53 -21.02 -0.24
C ALA A 270 2.12 -19.55 -0.13
N GLY A 271 1.90 -19.08 1.08
CA GLY A 271 1.82 -17.67 1.44
C GLY A 271 3.02 -17.27 2.27
N TYR A 272 3.52 -16.07 2.05
CA TYR A 272 4.62 -15.47 2.80
C TYR A 272 4.21 -14.08 3.24
N TYR A 273 4.36 -13.80 4.53
CA TYR A 273 3.85 -12.59 5.16
C TYR A 273 4.93 -11.94 5.99
N TRP A 274 5.24 -10.70 5.70
CA TRP A 274 6.16 -9.92 6.52
C TRP A 274 5.62 -9.67 7.91
N THR A 275 6.52 -9.72 8.89
CA THR A 275 6.33 -9.11 10.21
C THR A 275 7.16 -7.84 10.31
N SER A 276 6.84 -6.99 11.30
CA SER A 276 7.50 -5.69 11.47
C SER A 276 8.89 -5.77 12.14
N GLN A 277 9.41 -6.97 12.36
CA GLN A 277 10.69 -7.19 13.06
C GLN A 277 11.72 -7.83 12.15
N THR A 278 12.97 -7.40 12.29
CA THR A 278 14.13 -8.06 11.68
C THR A 278 14.56 -9.26 12.50
N THR A 279 15.31 -10.15 11.88
CA THR A 279 16.00 -11.23 12.58
C THR A 279 17.17 -10.65 13.37
N GLU A 280 17.24 -10.95 14.66
CA GLU A 280 18.34 -10.51 15.53
C GLU A 280 19.69 -10.96 14.96
N GLY A 281 20.65 -10.03 14.91
CA GLY A 281 21.99 -10.24 14.38
C GLY A 281 22.10 -10.38 12.86
N LEU A 282 20.99 -10.34 12.11
CA LEU A 282 20.98 -10.50 10.65
C LEU A 282 20.37 -9.30 9.93
N VAL A 283 21.16 -8.26 9.72
CA VAL A 283 20.72 -6.99 9.08
C VAL A 283 20.19 -7.12 7.64
N SER A 284 20.40 -8.27 7.00
CA SER A 284 19.94 -8.52 5.61
C SER A 284 18.65 -9.34 5.54
N ARG A 285 18.12 -9.78 6.68
CA ARG A 285 16.98 -10.70 6.76
C ARG A 285 15.95 -10.22 7.78
N SER A 286 14.70 -10.56 7.50
CA SER A 286 13.58 -10.22 8.38
C SER A 286 12.70 -11.41 8.63
N ASN A 287 11.93 -11.32 9.71
CA ASN A 287 11.04 -12.38 10.15
C ASN A 287 9.77 -12.37 9.29
N ASP A 288 9.37 -13.56 8.88
CA ASP A 288 8.13 -13.79 8.13
C ASP A 288 7.30 -14.91 8.76
N PHE A 289 6.01 -14.85 8.50
CA PHE A 289 5.07 -15.95 8.72
C PHE A 289 4.78 -16.61 7.37
N TYR A 290 4.86 -17.94 7.31
CA TYR A 290 4.58 -18.66 6.08
C TYR A 290 3.45 -19.68 6.29
N VAL A 291 2.69 -19.91 5.23
CA VAL A 291 1.62 -20.89 5.15
C VAL A 291 1.84 -21.77 3.92
N TYR A 292 1.91 -23.07 4.12
CA TYR A 292 1.87 -24.09 3.07
C TYR A 292 0.55 -24.85 3.12
N GLU A 293 0.40 -25.87 2.31
CA GLU A 293 -0.80 -26.70 2.29
C GLU A 293 -0.97 -27.51 3.58
N ASP A 294 0.14 -28.03 4.09
CA ASP A 294 0.24 -28.97 5.21
C ASP A 294 0.80 -28.37 6.50
N ARG A 295 1.29 -27.14 6.46
CA ARG A 295 1.95 -26.50 7.60
C ARG A 295 1.97 -24.98 7.51
N SER A 296 2.06 -24.36 8.66
CA SER A 296 2.41 -22.95 8.81
C SER A 296 3.59 -22.79 9.75
N GLY A 297 4.23 -21.65 9.75
CA GLY A 297 5.35 -21.37 10.63
C GLY A 297 5.87 -19.96 10.56
N LEU A 298 6.84 -19.71 11.43
CA LEU A 298 7.64 -18.52 11.43
C LEU A 298 9.03 -18.85 10.97
N LYS A 299 9.56 -18.02 10.07
CA LYS A 299 10.90 -18.17 9.54
C LYS A 299 11.65 -16.86 9.71
N SER A 300 12.90 -16.92 10.07
CA SER A 300 13.73 -15.77 10.37
C SER A 300 14.78 -15.52 9.29
N HIS A 301 14.50 -15.84 8.02
CA HIS A 301 15.59 -15.97 7.06
C HIS A 301 15.32 -15.47 5.64
N TYR A 302 14.26 -14.70 5.38
CA TYR A 302 14.09 -14.15 4.05
C TYR A 302 14.85 -12.83 3.86
N TYR A 303 15.42 -12.65 2.69
CA TYR A 303 16.11 -11.44 2.30
C TYR A 303 15.13 -10.26 2.23
N ASN A 304 15.53 -9.13 2.79
CA ASN A 304 14.71 -7.92 2.81
C ASN A 304 14.35 -7.39 1.40
N ALA A 305 15.12 -7.79 0.38
CA ALA A 305 14.83 -7.48 -1.01
C ALA A 305 13.70 -8.33 -1.63
N THR A 306 13.31 -9.45 -0.97
CA THR A 306 12.12 -10.19 -1.38
C THR A 306 10.88 -9.36 -1.07
N ALA A 307 9.88 -9.35 -1.97
CA ALA A 307 8.61 -8.72 -1.66
C ALA A 307 7.56 -9.78 -1.30
N MET A 308 6.90 -9.58 -0.16
CA MET A 308 5.91 -10.48 0.40
C MET A 308 4.62 -9.76 0.74
N SER A 309 3.56 -10.51 0.96
CA SER A 309 2.27 -10.01 1.40
C SER A 309 2.34 -9.41 2.80
N ILE A 310 1.40 -8.53 3.11
CA ILE A 310 1.13 -8.04 4.45
C ILE A 310 -0.34 -8.32 4.76
N ARG A 311 -0.62 -8.91 5.92
CA ARG A 311 -1.96 -9.02 6.47
C ARG A 311 -2.08 -7.97 7.57
N PRO A 312 -2.74 -6.82 7.34
CA PRO A 312 -2.76 -5.74 8.33
C PRO A 312 -3.34 -6.18 9.66
N GLU A 313 -2.59 -5.97 10.74
CA GLU A 313 -2.99 -6.22 12.11
C GLU A 313 -3.52 -4.93 12.74
N LYS A 314 -4.66 -5.00 13.44
CA LYS A 314 -5.26 -3.85 14.12
C LYS A 314 -4.41 -3.45 15.34
N ILE A 315 -4.12 -2.15 15.45
CA ILE A 315 -3.42 -1.59 16.62
C ILE A 315 -4.37 -1.65 17.83
N ARG A 316 -3.87 -2.19 18.94
CA ARG A 316 -4.59 -2.31 20.22
C ARG A 316 -4.44 -1.05 21.04
#